data_289ea56ff00fdc4cbc70d18cb15f0b6d
#
_entry.id   289ea56ff00fdc4cbc70d18cb15f0b6d
#
_cell.length_a   1.000
_cell.length_b   1.000
_cell.length_c   1.000
_cell.angle_alpha   90.00
_cell.angle_beta   90.00
_cell.angle_gamma   90.00
#
_symmetry.space_group_name_H-M   'P 1'
#
loop_
_entity.id
_entity.type
_entity.pdbx_description
1 polymer ?
#
loop_
_entity_poly.entity_id
_entity_poly.type
_entity_poly.pdbx_seq_one_letter_code
_entity_poly.pdbx_strand_id
1 'polypeptide(L)'
;MNESFLILTSLGYAAKSNGGPLVDQIDAVLPQTQCAQCDYPGCRPYAEAIASGDAKVNQCPPGGQEGADALAELMGFKSILLDKTHGETKPKRIALVDENACIGCTLCIKACPVDAFVGSSKVMTQVIAKECTGCDLCLPVCPVDCIEMIELQPTSKTPFINY
;
A
#
# COMPACT_ATOMS: atom_id res chain seq x y z
N MET A 1 -42.28 15.79 -38.83
CA MET A 1 -41.83 14.40 -38.67
C MET A 1 -40.35 14.37 -38.89
N ASN A 2 -39.60 14.46 -37.83
CA ASN A 2 -38.22 13.99 -37.77
C ASN A 2 -37.81 13.89 -36.29
N GLU A 3 -37.88 12.72 -35.80
CA GLU A 3 -37.40 12.34 -34.48
C GLU A 3 -35.87 12.34 -34.49
N SER A 4 -35.29 13.37 -33.95
CA SER A 4 -33.87 13.37 -33.64
C SER A 4 -33.67 12.60 -32.35
N PHE A 5 -33.38 11.34 -32.49
CA PHE A 5 -32.91 10.44 -31.44
C PHE A 5 -31.53 10.91 -31.01
N LEU A 6 -31.49 11.71 -29.97
CA LEU A 6 -30.24 12.03 -29.28
C LEU A 6 -29.75 10.80 -28.56
N ILE A 7 -28.87 10.06 -29.25
CA ILE A 7 -28.00 9.06 -28.61
C ILE A 7 -27.10 9.82 -27.66
N LEU A 8 -27.42 9.72 -26.37
CA LEU A 8 -26.42 9.97 -25.33
C LEU A 8 -25.32 8.92 -25.49
N THR A 9 -24.34 9.27 -26.28
CA THR A 9 -23.08 8.55 -26.28
C THR A 9 -22.49 8.69 -24.88
N SER A 10 -22.54 7.56 -24.15
CA SER A 10 -21.75 7.32 -22.98
C SER A 10 -20.38 8.01 -23.12
N LEU A 11 -20.09 8.89 -22.19
CA LEU A 11 -18.75 9.44 -21.99
C LEU A 11 -17.80 8.27 -21.90
N GLY A 12 -17.15 7.98 -23.01
CA GLY A 12 -16.07 7.02 -23.08
C GLY A 12 -14.94 7.51 -22.18
N TYR A 13 -14.77 6.82 -21.08
CA TYR A 13 -13.60 6.94 -20.23
C TYR A 13 -12.42 6.30 -20.97
N ALA A 14 -11.91 7.02 -21.95
CA ALA A 14 -10.72 6.63 -22.71
C ALA A 14 -9.53 7.43 -22.21
N ALA A 15 -8.97 7.01 -21.09
CA ALA A 15 -7.67 7.49 -20.67
C ALA A 15 -6.66 6.35 -20.63
N LYS A 16 -6.21 5.94 -21.80
CA LYS A 16 -4.90 5.32 -21.93
C LYS A 16 -3.86 6.45 -21.89
N SER A 17 -3.48 6.85 -20.67
CA SER A 17 -2.34 7.75 -20.49
C SER A 17 -1.45 7.19 -19.38
N ASN A 18 -0.26 6.77 -19.75
CA ASN A 18 0.82 6.48 -18.83
C ASN A 18 1.08 7.75 -17.99
N GLY A 19 0.57 7.78 -16.73
CA GLY A 19 0.92 8.79 -15.75
C GLY A 19 0.40 10.22 -16.01
N GLY A 20 -0.91 10.38 -16.23
CA GLY A 20 -1.56 11.70 -16.30
C GLY A 20 -1.94 12.26 -14.91
N PRO A 21 -2.42 13.54 -14.84
CA PRO A 21 -2.79 14.20 -13.58
C PRO A 21 -3.76 13.41 -12.68
N LEU A 22 -4.64 12.59 -13.27
CA LEU A 22 -5.57 11.76 -12.52
C LEU A 22 -4.87 10.61 -11.78
N VAL A 23 -3.91 9.94 -12.42
CA VAL A 23 -3.13 8.88 -11.77
C VAL A 23 -2.36 9.44 -10.58
N ASP A 24 -1.79 10.63 -10.70
CA ASP A 24 -1.05 11.28 -9.61
C ASP A 24 -1.98 11.64 -8.43
N GLN A 25 -3.21 12.07 -8.71
CA GLN A 25 -4.21 12.33 -7.67
C GLN A 25 -4.65 11.04 -6.95
N ILE A 26 -4.88 9.98 -7.70
CA ILE A 26 -5.23 8.66 -7.14
C ILE A 26 -4.06 8.13 -6.28
N ASP A 27 -2.84 8.20 -6.80
CA ASP A 27 -1.64 7.74 -6.11
C ASP A 27 -1.39 8.51 -4.80
N ALA A 28 -1.68 9.81 -4.77
CA ALA A 28 -1.57 10.65 -3.58
C ALA A 28 -2.58 10.28 -2.47
N VAL A 29 -3.73 9.71 -2.82
CA VAL A 29 -4.73 9.21 -1.86
C VAL A 29 -4.33 7.86 -1.27
N LEU A 30 -3.56 7.06 -2.01
CA LEU A 30 -3.14 5.73 -1.58
C LEU A 30 -2.12 5.80 -0.42
N PRO A 31 -2.15 4.84 0.52
CA PRO A 31 -1.35 4.90 1.76
C PRO A 31 0.15 4.67 1.56
N GLN A 32 0.61 4.44 0.34
CA GLN A 32 2.00 4.21 -0.05
C GLN A 32 2.71 3.07 0.71
N THR A 33 1.94 2.08 1.16
CA THR A 33 2.48 0.90 1.87
C THR A 33 3.23 -0.07 0.96
N GLN A 34 3.00 -0.02 -0.35
CA GLN A 34 3.62 -0.86 -1.37
C GLN A 34 3.47 -2.38 -1.08
N CYS A 35 2.38 -2.77 -0.39
CA CYS A 35 2.19 -4.11 0.17
C CYS A 35 1.70 -5.17 -0.82
N ALA A 36 1.32 -4.78 -2.02
CA ALA A 36 0.74 -5.63 -3.07
C ALA A 36 -0.54 -6.41 -2.69
N GLN A 37 -1.23 -6.06 -1.60
CA GLN A 37 -2.45 -6.75 -1.15
C GLN A 37 -3.66 -6.55 -2.09
N CYS A 38 -3.65 -5.48 -2.88
CA CYS A 38 -4.66 -5.18 -3.89
C CYS A 38 -4.47 -5.92 -5.21
N ASP A 39 -3.60 -6.94 -5.27
CA ASP A 39 -3.17 -7.70 -6.45
C ASP A 39 -2.34 -6.90 -7.48
N TYR A 40 -1.90 -5.71 -7.11
CA TYR A 40 -0.96 -4.90 -7.91
C TYR A 40 0.40 -4.81 -7.21
N PRO A 41 1.51 -4.72 -7.97
CA PRO A 41 2.86 -4.78 -7.40
C PRO A 41 3.25 -3.53 -6.59
N GLY A 42 2.37 -2.56 -6.46
CA GLY A 42 2.57 -1.33 -5.68
C GLY A 42 1.42 -0.35 -5.82
N CYS A 43 1.48 0.77 -5.13
CA CYS A 43 0.40 1.77 -5.13
C CYS A 43 0.25 2.44 -6.50
N ARG A 44 1.35 2.80 -7.16
CA ARG A 44 1.32 3.43 -8.49
C ARG A 44 0.66 2.56 -9.58
N PRO A 45 1.00 1.27 -9.75
CA PRO A 45 0.30 0.39 -10.68
C PRO A 45 -1.20 0.23 -10.37
N TYR A 46 -1.57 0.23 -9.10
CA TYR A 46 -2.99 0.21 -8.71
C TYR A 46 -3.69 1.53 -9.07
N ALA A 47 -3.04 2.68 -8.86
CA ALA A 47 -3.56 3.99 -9.28
C ALA A 47 -3.77 4.06 -10.81
N GLU A 48 -2.86 3.52 -11.60
CA GLU A 48 -2.97 3.42 -13.06
C GLU A 48 -4.15 2.55 -13.47
N ALA A 49 -4.34 1.40 -12.80
CA ALA A 49 -5.45 0.50 -13.06
C ALA A 49 -6.82 1.11 -12.68
N ILE A 50 -6.90 1.88 -11.59
CA ILE A 50 -8.10 2.64 -11.24
C ILE A 50 -8.39 3.69 -12.32
N ALA A 51 -7.38 4.44 -12.74
CA ALA A 51 -7.53 5.50 -13.73
C ALA A 51 -7.96 4.97 -15.11
N SER A 52 -7.52 3.76 -15.48
CA SER A 52 -7.94 3.08 -16.71
C SER A 52 -9.30 2.37 -16.60
N GLY A 53 -9.82 2.20 -15.38
CA GLY A 53 -11.06 1.46 -15.12
C GLY A 53 -10.89 -0.07 -15.01
N ASP A 54 -9.65 -0.55 -14.96
CA ASP A 54 -9.31 -1.98 -14.84
C ASP A 54 -9.38 -2.48 -13.39
N ALA A 55 -9.32 -1.55 -12.41
CA ALA A 55 -9.43 -1.86 -10.99
C ALA A 55 -10.57 -1.11 -10.31
N LYS A 56 -11.14 -1.72 -9.25
CA LYS A 56 -12.10 -1.06 -8.37
C LYS A 56 -11.39 -0.18 -7.35
N VAL A 57 -12.04 0.88 -6.88
CA VAL A 57 -11.49 1.84 -5.92
C VAL A 57 -11.41 1.30 -4.47
N ASN A 58 -11.98 0.14 -4.19
CA ASN A 58 -12.16 -0.43 -2.85
C ASN A 58 -11.27 -1.66 -2.55
N GLN A 59 -10.17 -1.86 -3.28
CA GLN A 59 -9.31 -3.04 -3.15
C GLN A 59 -8.07 -2.84 -2.26
N CYS A 60 -7.93 -1.68 -1.59
CA CYS A 60 -6.75 -1.36 -0.78
C CYS A 60 -7.04 -1.52 0.73
N PRO A 61 -6.66 -2.64 1.39
CA PRO A 61 -6.89 -2.84 2.82
C PRO A 61 -6.18 -1.82 3.71
N PRO A 62 -4.90 -1.46 3.46
CA PRO A 62 -4.22 -0.45 4.26
C PRO A 62 -4.84 0.95 4.15
N GLY A 63 -5.48 1.28 3.02
CA GLY A 63 -6.20 2.54 2.82
C GLY A 63 -7.52 2.61 3.61
N GLY A 64 -8.05 1.44 3.99
CA GLY A 64 -9.30 1.34 4.73
C GLY A 64 -10.52 1.86 3.99
N GLN A 65 -11.63 2.00 4.71
CA GLN A 65 -12.86 2.56 4.15
C GLN A 65 -12.69 4.04 3.77
N GLU A 66 -11.94 4.81 4.54
CA GLU A 66 -11.67 6.23 4.25
C GLU A 66 -10.95 6.40 2.90
N GLY A 67 -9.95 5.55 2.61
CA GLY A 67 -9.25 5.55 1.33
C GLY A 67 -10.17 5.16 0.17
N ALA A 68 -11.02 4.15 0.34
CA ALA A 68 -11.99 3.73 -0.66
C ALA A 68 -13.01 4.84 -0.96
N ASP A 69 -13.49 5.55 0.07
CA ASP A 69 -14.44 6.65 -0.08
C ASP A 69 -13.80 7.86 -0.79
N ALA A 70 -12.56 8.22 -0.41
CA ALA A 70 -11.82 9.30 -1.05
C ALA A 70 -11.54 9.00 -2.55
N LEU A 71 -11.19 7.75 -2.87
CA LEU A 71 -11.02 7.32 -4.26
C LEU A 71 -12.33 7.31 -5.03
N ALA A 72 -13.42 6.87 -4.40
CA ALA A 72 -14.76 6.88 -5.01
C ALA A 72 -15.20 8.31 -5.32
N GLU A 73 -15.01 9.25 -4.38
CA GLU A 73 -15.29 10.67 -4.57
C GLU A 73 -14.48 11.26 -5.73
N LEU A 74 -13.16 11.00 -5.75
CA LEU A 74 -12.26 11.48 -6.81
C LEU A 74 -12.67 10.96 -8.19
N MET A 75 -13.15 9.72 -8.26
CA MET A 75 -13.60 9.07 -9.50
C MET A 75 -15.07 9.35 -9.85
N GLY A 76 -15.80 10.12 -9.00
CA GLY A 76 -17.22 10.42 -9.20
C GLY A 76 -18.15 9.23 -8.96
N PHE A 77 -17.72 8.23 -8.19
CA PHE A 77 -18.55 7.09 -7.78
C PHE A 77 -19.22 7.33 -6.43
N LYS A 78 -20.28 6.58 -6.14
CA LYS A 78 -20.80 6.48 -4.79
C LYS A 78 -19.85 5.68 -3.91
N SER A 79 -19.85 5.95 -2.60
CA SER A 79 -19.11 5.15 -1.62
C SER A 79 -19.38 3.65 -1.79
N ILE A 80 -18.31 2.86 -1.82
CA ILE A 80 -18.32 1.41 -1.98
C ILE A 80 -17.60 0.81 -0.77
N LEU A 81 -18.19 -0.20 -0.16
CA LEU A 81 -17.57 -0.89 0.98
C LEU A 81 -16.24 -1.53 0.54
N LEU A 82 -15.26 -1.47 1.46
CA LEU A 82 -13.96 -2.10 1.26
C LEU A 82 -14.12 -3.59 0.93
N ASP A 83 -13.41 -4.03 -0.08
CA ASP A 83 -13.42 -5.44 -0.50
C ASP A 83 -12.51 -6.27 0.41
N LYS A 84 -13.12 -7.04 1.30
CA LYS A 84 -12.41 -7.88 2.28
C LYS A 84 -11.68 -9.08 1.66
N THR A 85 -11.89 -9.37 0.38
CA THR A 85 -11.18 -10.47 -0.31
C THR A 85 -9.68 -10.19 -0.44
N HIS A 86 -9.29 -8.91 -0.46
CA HIS A 86 -7.89 -8.45 -0.49
C HIS A 86 -7.26 -8.31 0.90
N GLY A 87 -8.03 -8.51 1.98
CA GLY A 87 -7.59 -8.41 3.36
C GLY A 87 -8.39 -7.41 4.19
N GLU A 88 -7.96 -7.21 5.43
CA GLU A 88 -8.60 -6.29 6.37
C GLU A 88 -7.66 -5.13 6.71
N THR A 89 -8.27 -3.99 7.05
CA THR A 89 -7.52 -2.84 7.57
C THR A 89 -6.92 -3.20 8.92
N LYS A 90 -5.60 -3.13 9.02
CA LYS A 90 -4.85 -3.37 10.25
C LYS A 90 -4.33 -2.06 10.83
N PRO A 91 -4.17 -1.96 12.17
CA PRO A 91 -3.50 -0.82 12.77
C PRO A 91 -2.08 -0.67 12.22
N LYS A 92 -1.54 0.56 12.27
CA LYS A 92 -0.18 0.82 11.82
C LYS A 92 0.82 0.03 12.66
N ARG A 93 1.66 -0.76 11.99
CA ARG A 93 2.69 -1.61 12.60
C ARG A 93 4.05 -1.31 12.00
N ILE A 94 5.10 -1.64 12.73
CA ILE A 94 6.47 -1.60 12.24
C ILE A 94 7.15 -2.93 12.53
N ALA A 95 8.13 -3.28 11.71
CA ALA A 95 8.96 -4.45 11.93
C ALA A 95 9.97 -4.17 13.06
N LEU A 96 10.19 -5.15 13.91
CA LEU A 96 11.26 -5.19 14.92
C LEU A 96 12.11 -6.43 14.65
N VAL A 97 13.41 -6.28 14.65
CA VAL A 97 14.37 -7.40 14.46
C VAL A 97 14.96 -7.79 15.81
N ASP A 98 14.92 -9.09 16.15
CA ASP A 98 15.70 -9.61 17.26
C ASP A 98 17.16 -9.73 16.82
N GLU A 99 17.99 -8.84 17.36
CA GLU A 99 19.42 -8.74 17.04
C GLU A 99 20.20 -10.02 17.40
N ASN A 100 19.77 -10.76 18.45
CA ASN A 100 20.45 -11.96 18.90
C ASN A 100 20.15 -13.16 17.97
N ALA A 101 18.99 -13.20 17.34
CA ALA A 101 18.58 -14.24 16.42
C ALA A 101 18.94 -13.93 14.96
N CYS A 102 19.19 -12.67 14.62
CA CYS A 102 19.48 -12.24 13.26
C CYS A 102 20.85 -12.75 12.77
N ILE A 103 20.85 -13.52 11.67
CA ILE A 103 22.06 -14.06 11.04
C ILE A 103 22.64 -13.19 9.92
N GLY A 104 22.07 -12.02 9.64
CA GLY A 104 22.54 -11.10 8.60
C GLY A 104 22.41 -11.67 7.17
N CYS A 105 21.36 -12.44 6.88
CA CYS A 105 21.13 -13.02 5.55
C CYS A 105 20.70 -12.01 4.48
N THR A 106 20.31 -10.80 4.87
CA THR A 106 19.88 -9.67 4.00
C THR A 106 18.62 -9.91 3.17
N LEU A 107 17.88 -10.99 3.37
CA LEU A 107 16.67 -11.28 2.60
C LEU A 107 15.54 -10.27 2.88
N CYS A 108 15.41 -9.81 4.12
CA CYS A 108 14.46 -8.75 4.50
C CYS A 108 14.75 -7.41 3.80
N ILE A 109 16.03 -7.06 3.60
CA ILE A 109 16.44 -5.86 2.85
C ILE A 109 15.95 -5.96 1.40
N LYS A 110 16.15 -7.11 0.75
CA LYS A 110 15.72 -7.34 -0.63
C LYS A 110 14.20 -7.38 -0.81
N ALA A 111 13.49 -7.83 0.22
CA ALA A 111 12.03 -7.94 0.18
C ALA A 111 11.31 -6.63 0.54
N CYS A 112 12.01 -5.65 1.13
CA CYS A 112 11.41 -4.40 1.56
C CYS A 112 11.17 -3.46 0.38
N PRO A 113 9.91 -3.08 0.08
CA PRO A 113 9.60 -2.21 -1.05
C PRO A 113 9.89 -0.72 -0.78
N VAL A 114 10.20 -0.37 0.47
CA VAL A 114 10.41 1.02 0.94
C VAL A 114 11.78 1.23 1.57
N ASP A 115 12.70 0.27 1.41
CA ASP A 115 14.08 0.31 1.91
C ASP A 115 14.20 0.64 3.42
N ALA A 116 13.24 0.15 4.21
CA ALA A 116 13.20 0.40 5.65
C ALA A 116 14.21 -0.43 6.46
N PHE A 117 15.00 -1.29 5.83
CA PHE A 117 16.01 -2.11 6.49
C PHE A 117 17.44 -1.67 6.14
N VAL A 118 18.28 -1.57 7.15
CA VAL A 118 19.71 -1.26 7.01
C VAL A 118 20.55 -2.40 7.58
N GLY A 119 21.54 -2.83 6.83
CA GLY A 119 22.44 -3.91 7.24
C GLY A 119 23.30 -4.40 6.08
N SER A 120 24.16 -5.37 6.37
CA SER A 120 25.01 -6.01 5.36
C SER A 120 25.12 -7.51 5.63
N SER A 121 25.68 -8.24 4.65
CA SER A 121 25.87 -9.69 4.79
C SER A 121 26.70 -10.04 6.02
N LYS A 122 26.19 -10.98 6.84
CA LYS A 122 26.78 -11.43 8.12
C LYS A 122 26.81 -10.36 9.23
N VAL A 123 26.13 -9.25 9.05
CA VAL A 123 25.91 -8.22 10.06
C VAL A 123 24.43 -8.16 10.37
N MET A 124 24.04 -8.00 11.62
CA MET A 124 22.63 -7.87 11.99
C MET A 124 21.97 -6.73 11.21
N THR A 125 20.68 -6.89 10.94
CA THR A 125 19.88 -5.92 10.21
C THR A 125 19.07 -5.08 11.19
N GLN A 126 18.98 -3.79 10.95
CA GLN A 126 18.16 -2.84 11.72
C GLN A 126 17.03 -2.28 10.89
N VAL A 127 15.96 -1.82 11.54
CA VAL A 127 14.77 -1.24 10.90
C VAL A 127 14.73 0.26 11.12
N ILE A 128 14.57 1.02 10.06
CA ILE A 128 14.25 2.46 10.12
C ILE A 128 12.74 2.58 10.34
N ALA A 129 12.32 2.73 11.59
CA ALA A 129 10.92 2.70 12.00
C ALA A 129 10.02 3.71 11.27
N LYS A 130 10.53 4.90 10.94
CA LYS A 130 9.79 5.94 10.21
C LYS A 130 9.54 5.60 8.75
N GLU A 131 10.38 4.79 8.13
CA GLU A 131 10.25 4.35 6.74
C GLU A 131 9.42 3.05 6.64
N CYS A 132 9.30 2.28 7.73
CA CYS A 132 8.56 1.03 7.73
C CYS A 132 7.05 1.27 7.60
N THR A 133 6.45 0.68 6.58
CA THR A 133 5.01 0.79 6.28
C THR A 133 4.16 -0.33 6.87
N GLY A 134 4.78 -1.34 7.52
CA GLY A 134 4.06 -2.46 8.12
C GLY A 134 3.43 -3.44 7.12
N CYS A 135 4.05 -3.60 5.97
CA CYS A 135 3.52 -4.41 4.85
C CYS A 135 3.64 -5.94 5.03
N ASP A 136 4.32 -6.40 6.10
CA ASP A 136 4.56 -7.83 6.45
C ASP A 136 5.44 -8.62 5.44
N LEU A 137 5.92 -8.04 4.35
CA LEU A 137 6.68 -8.76 3.30
C LEU A 137 8.05 -9.30 3.78
N CYS A 138 8.59 -8.76 4.87
CA CYS A 138 9.84 -9.23 5.46
C CYS A 138 9.69 -10.51 6.29
N LEU A 139 8.47 -10.84 6.76
CA LEU A 139 8.23 -12.00 7.62
C LEU A 139 8.49 -13.32 6.89
N PRO A 140 7.86 -13.62 5.73
CA PRO A 140 7.97 -14.93 5.09
C PRO A 140 9.37 -15.20 4.50
N VAL A 141 10.21 -14.19 4.35
CA VAL A 141 11.57 -14.35 3.81
C VAL A 141 12.63 -14.55 4.89
N CYS A 142 12.28 -14.37 6.17
CA CYS A 142 13.22 -14.55 7.27
C CYS A 142 13.38 -16.05 7.60
N PRO A 143 14.57 -16.65 7.39
CA PRO A 143 14.75 -18.09 7.60
C PRO A 143 14.89 -18.49 9.07
N VAL A 144 15.04 -17.52 9.97
CA VAL A 144 15.21 -17.72 11.42
C VAL A 144 14.10 -17.06 12.23
N ASP A 145 13.05 -16.55 11.58
CA ASP A 145 11.88 -15.90 12.21
C ASP A 145 12.23 -14.84 13.25
N CYS A 146 13.31 -14.07 13.02
CA CYS A 146 13.78 -13.04 13.95
C CYS A 146 13.09 -11.67 13.77
N ILE A 147 12.03 -11.60 12.97
CA ILE A 147 11.30 -10.35 12.70
C ILE A 147 9.90 -10.45 13.28
N GLU A 148 9.53 -9.48 14.10
CA GLU A 148 8.20 -9.34 14.68
C GLU A 148 7.55 -8.03 14.24
N MET A 149 6.22 -8.01 14.09
CA MET A 149 5.46 -6.80 13.80
C MET A 149 4.85 -6.24 15.08
N ILE A 150 5.29 -5.05 15.48
CA ILE A 150 4.77 -4.36 16.66
C ILE A 150 3.79 -3.26 16.25
N GLU A 151 2.66 -3.16 16.95
CA GLU A 151 1.66 -2.11 16.72
C GLU A 151 2.16 -0.77 17.28
N LEU A 152 2.05 0.28 16.45
CA LEU A 152 2.26 1.63 16.92
C LEU A 152 0.99 2.10 17.64
N GLN A 153 1.04 2.17 18.97
CA GLN A 153 -0.05 2.75 19.74
C GLN A 153 -0.12 4.27 19.45
N PRO A 154 -1.31 4.86 19.29
CA PRO A 154 -1.46 6.29 19.03
C PRO A 154 -1.23 7.16 20.27
N THR A 155 -0.43 6.72 21.22
CA THR A 155 -0.13 7.47 22.43
C THR A 155 1.26 8.08 22.38
N SER A 156 1.29 9.34 22.51
CA SER A 156 2.27 10.41 22.82
C SER A 156 3.58 10.06 23.54
N LYS A 157 4.12 8.87 23.42
CA LYS A 157 5.50 8.55 23.83
C LYS A 157 5.97 7.39 22.95
N THR A 158 6.58 7.72 21.82
CA THR A 158 7.56 6.81 21.22
C THR A 158 8.55 6.43 22.31
N PRO A 159 8.77 5.15 22.64
CA PRO A 159 9.96 4.79 23.36
C PRO A 159 11.11 5.22 22.45
N PHE A 160 11.86 6.21 22.88
CA PHE A 160 13.12 6.57 22.24
C PHE A 160 14.03 5.34 22.36
N ILE A 161 14.11 4.56 21.31
CA ILE A 161 15.22 3.67 21.11
C ILE A 161 16.35 4.61 20.69
N ASN A 162 17.09 5.09 21.69
CA ASN A 162 18.33 5.81 21.45
C ASN A 162 19.35 4.78 20.92
N TYR A 163 19.75 4.97 19.69
CA TYR A 163 20.98 4.39 19.14
C TYR A 163 22.10 5.43 19.27
#